data_9e4e08f6f180fd5481654e7f77ce63d0
#
_entry.id   9e4e08f6f180fd5481654e7f77ce63d0
#
_cell.length_a   1.000
_cell.length_b   1.000
_cell.length_c   1.000
_cell.angle_alpha   90.00
_cell.angle_beta   90.00
_cell.angle_gamma   90.00
#
_symmetry.space_group_name_H-M   'P 1'
#
loop_
_entity.id
_entity.type
_entity.pdbx_description
1 polymer ?
#
loop_
_entity_poly.entity_id
_entity_poly.type
_entity_poly.pdbx_seq_one_letter_code
_entity_poly.pdbx_strand_id
1 'polypeptide(L)'
;IAGSRVLTDLLRYHAPGFVYSVGLSIPNTAAALTALRAMRKAPERVAALNGLGTYFVKKAQGLELDCGNAMGTAIVPIIIGDSLRAVWISAQLLDAGYNVLPIIAPAVPERSARLRFFLNADHTQSQIDDVLQCTAELVAQARSLTFS
;
A
#
# COMPACT_ATOMS: atom_id res chain seq x y z
N ILE A 1 13.22 -10.49 -9.00
CA ILE A 1 13.79 -9.45 -9.88
C ILE A 1 13.67 -9.94 -11.31
N ALA A 2 13.19 -9.07 -12.20
CA ALA A 2 13.19 -9.25 -13.65
C ALA A 2 14.10 -8.18 -14.29
N GLY A 3 14.93 -8.58 -15.23
CA GLY A 3 15.89 -7.67 -15.85
C GLY A 3 16.63 -8.34 -17.00
N SER A 4 17.67 -7.66 -17.52
CA SER A 4 18.53 -8.24 -18.54
C SER A 4 19.20 -9.53 -18.02
N ARG A 5 19.58 -10.41 -18.95
CA ARG A 5 20.30 -11.65 -18.60
C ARG A 5 21.58 -11.36 -17.82
N VAL A 6 22.32 -10.36 -18.23
CA VAL A 6 23.57 -9.95 -17.56
C VAL A 6 23.32 -9.57 -16.10
N LEU A 7 22.26 -8.77 -15.83
CA LEU A 7 21.88 -8.40 -14.46
C LEU A 7 21.44 -9.62 -13.64
N THR A 8 20.60 -10.46 -14.20
CA THR A 8 20.09 -11.64 -13.48
C THR A 8 21.19 -12.67 -13.18
N ASP A 9 22.13 -12.86 -14.10
CA ASP A 9 23.27 -13.73 -13.88
C ASP A 9 24.24 -13.11 -12.85
N LEU A 10 24.50 -11.82 -12.89
CA LEU A 10 25.30 -11.13 -11.88
C LEU A 10 24.71 -11.33 -10.48
N LEU A 11 23.40 -11.13 -10.32
CA LEU A 11 22.71 -11.31 -9.03
C LEU A 11 22.78 -12.75 -8.51
N ARG A 12 22.72 -13.75 -9.39
CA ARG A 12 22.85 -15.17 -9.00
C ARG A 12 24.20 -15.49 -8.34
N TYR A 13 25.26 -14.82 -8.77
CA TYR A 13 26.61 -15.11 -8.28
C TYR A 13 27.06 -14.17 -7.17
N HIS A 14 26.49 -12.97 -7.08
CA HIS A 14 26.98 -11.91 -6.20
C HIS A 14 25.99 -11.41 -5.15
N ALA A 15 24.67 -11.68 -5.30
CA ALA A 15 23.70 -11.21 -4.31
C ALA A 15 23.73 -12.10 -3.05
N PRO A 16 24.16 -11.58 -1.87
CA PRO A 16 24.27 -12.39 -0.66
C PRO A 16 22.96 -13.07 -0.27
N GLY A 17 21.83 -12.40 -0.43
CA GLY A 17 20.50 -12.94 -0.15
C GLY A 17 20.07 -14.08 -1.06
N PHE A 18 20.77 -14.31 -2.19
CA PHE A 18 20.56 -15.46 -3.06
C PHE A 18 21.63 -16.53 -2.85
N VAL A 19 22.92 -16.14 -2.87
CA VAL A 19 24.06 -17.08 -2.81
C VAL A 19 24.05 -17.90 -1.50
N TYR A 20 23.70 -17.28 -0.39
CA TYR A 20 23.66 -17.93 0.93
C TYR A 20 22.25 -18.42 1.32
N SER A 21 21.33 -18.51 0.37
CA SER A 21 19.99 -19.08 0.57
C SER A 21 19.86 -20.44 -0.11
N VAL A 22 18.87 -21.21 0.31
CA VAL A 22 18.50 -22.49 -0.32
C VAL A 22 17.60 -22.31 -1.55
N GLY A 23 17.37 -21.06 -1.97
CA GLY A 23 16.48 -20.71 -3.07
C GLY A 23 14.99 -20.69 -2.67
N LEU A 24 14.13 -20.50 -3.65
CA LEU A 24 12.68 -20.49 -3.46
C LEU A 24 12.16 -21.93 -3.30
N SER A 25 11.25 -22.14 -2.36
CA SER A 25 10.55 -23.41 -2.22
C SER A 25 9.68 -23.71 -3.45
N ILE A 26 9.49 -24.98 -3.75
CA ILE A 26 8.66 -25.44 -4.89
C ILE A 26 7.22 -24.89 -4.79
N PRO A 27 6.52 -24.95 -3.64
CA PRO A 27 5.18 -24.38 -3.51
C PRO A 27 5.13 -22.87 -3.82
N ASN A 28 6.09 -22.09 -3.30
CA ASN A 28 6.14 -20.65 -3.54
C ASN A 28 6.41 -20.34 -5.03
N THR A 29 7.28 -21.11 -5.66
CA THR A 29 7.56 -20.98 -7.10
C THR A 29 6.33 -21.30 -7.94
N ALA A 30 5.61 -22.37 -7.61
CA ALA A 30 4.38 -22.76 -8.30
C ALA A 30 3.27 -21.71 -8.12
N ALA A 31 3.11 -21.16 -6.91
CA ALA A 31 2.16 -20.10 -6.63
C ALA A 31 2.47 -18.84 -7.44
N ALA A 32 3.73 -18.38 -7.45
CA ALA A 32 4.16 -17.21 -8.21
C ALA A 32 3.96 -17.40 -9.72
N LEU A 33 4.30 -18.58 -10.26
CA LEU A 33 4.08 -18.90 -11.68
C LEU A 33 2.58 -18.92 -12.04
N THR A 34 1.75 -19.48 -11.17
CA THR A 34 0.29 -19.53 -11.37
C THR A 34 -0.31 -18.15 -11.34
N ALA A 35 0.09 -17.31 -10.37
CA ALA A 35 -0.35 -15.91 -10.27
C ALA A 35 0.06 -15.11 -11.52
N LEU A 36 1.30 -15.26 -12.01
CA LEU A 36 1.76 -14.62 -13.23
C LEU A 36 0.95 -15.05 -14.46
N ARG A 37 0.66 -16.35 -14.58
CA ARG A 37 -0.16 -16.88 -15.67
C ARG A 37 -1.60 -16.35 -15.62
N ALA A 38 -2.19 -16.29 -14.42
CA ALA A 38 -3.54 -15.73 -14.21
C ALA A 38 -3.57 -14.24 -14.59
N MET A 39 -2.59 -13.45 -14.14
CA MET A 39 -2.49 -12.02 -14.49
C MET A 39 -2.37 -11.81 -16.00
N ARG A 40 -1.59 -12.63 -16.70
CA ARG A 40 -1.47 -12.54 -18.17
C ARG A 40 -2.74 -12.92 -18.91
N LYS A 41 -3.58 -13.78 -18.34
CA LYS A 41 -4.89 -14.18 -18.93
C LYS A 41 -6.01 -13.18 -18.67
N ALA A 42 -5.87 -12.34 -17.64
CA ALA A 42 -6.89 -11.39 -17.20
C ALA A 42 -6.27 -9.98 -17.00
N PRO A 43 -5.73 -9.35 -18.07
CA PRO A 43 -5.11 -8.03 -18.00
C PRO A 43 -6.09 -6.94 -17.55
N GLU A 44 -7.38 -7.14 -17.75
CA GLU A 44 -8.45 -6.25 -17.30
C GLU A 44 -8.47 -6.09 -15.76
N ARG A 45 -8.06 -7.10 -15.00
CA ARG A 45 -7.93 -6.99 -13.53
C ARG A 45 -6.87 -5.98 -13.13
N VAL A 46 -5.76 -5.94 -13.85
CA VAL A 46 -4.69 -4.95 -13.62
C VAL A 46 -5.17 -3.56 -14.00
N ALA A 47 -5.89 -3.43 -15.11
CA ALA A 47 -6.47 -2.16 -15.53
C ALA A 47 -7.52 -1.64 -14.51
N ALA A 48 -8.40 -2.53 -14.02
CA ALA A 48 -9.37 -2.19 -12.97
C ALA A 48 -8.67 -1.71 -11.69
N LEU A 49 -7.65 -2.43 -11.21
CA LEU A 49 -6.87 -2.03 -10.05
C LEU A 49 -6.22 -0.64 -10.20
N ASN A 50 -5.60 -0.37 -11.34
CA ASN A 50 -4.99 0.94 -11.63
C ASN A 50 -6.06 2.04 -11.72
N GLY A 51 -7.24 1.72 -12.27
CA GLY A 51 -8.39 2.63 -12.29
C GLY A 51 -8.85 3.01 -10.87
N LEU A 52 -8.98 2.02 -9.98
CA LEU A 52 -9.33 2.24 -8.57
C LEU A 52 -8.26 3.02 -7.83
N GLY A 53 -6.96 2.75 -8.08
CA GLY A 53 -5.87 3.52 -7.48
C GLY A 53 -5.88 4.99 -7.89
N THR A 54 -6.10 5.26 -9.17
CA THR A 54 -6.25 6.64 -9.70
C THR A 54 -7.48 7.33 -9.09
N TYR A 55 -8.60 6.61 -8.99
CA TYR A 55 -9.82 7.10 -8.36
C TYR A 55 -9.58 7.46 -6.89
N PHE A 56 -8.91 6.56 -6.13
CA PHE A 56 -8.57 6.78 -4.73
C PHE A 56 -7.77 8.07 -4.54
N VAL A 57 -6.69 8.26 -5.30
CA VAL A 57 -5.84 9.46 -5.18
C VAL A 57 -6.64 10.73 -5.46
N LYS A 58 -7.42 10.74 -6.56
CA LYS A 58 -8.26 11.89 -6.92
C LYS A 58 -9.28 12.23 -5.83
N LYS A 59 -9.94 11.21 -5.27
CA LYS A 59 -10.93 11.38 -4.21
C LYS A 59 -10.29 11.86 -2.91
N ALA A 60 -9.17 11.28 -2.50
CA ALA A 60 -8.41 11.68 -1.32
C ALA A 60 -7.96 13.13 -1.41
N GLN A 61 -7.46 13.57 -2.57
CA GLN A 61 -7.09 14.97 -2.82
C GLN A 61 -8.30 15.92 -2.70
N GLY A 62 -9.47 15.49 -3.19
CA GLY A 62 -10.72 16.23 -3.03
C GLY A 62 -11.19 16.37 -1.57
N LEU A 63 -10.73 15.50 -0.67
CA LEU A 63 -10.95 15.55 0.77
C LEU A 63 -9.77 16.18 1.54
N GLU A 64 -8.86 16.85 0.84
CA GLU A 64 -7.65 17.50 1.42
C GLU A 64 -6.72 16.51 2.16
N LEU A 65 -6.75 15.23 1.79
CA LEU A 65 -5.85 14.22 2.31
C LEU A 65 -4.55 14.19 1.48
N ASP A 66 -3.41 14.22 2.18
CA ASP A 66 -2.08 14.21 1.55
C ASP A 66 -1.67 12.79 1.15
N CYS A 67 -1.67 12.51 -0.15
CA CYS A 67 -1.20 11.26 -0.72
C CYS A 67 0.30 11.28 -1.12
N GLY A 68 1.02 12.36 -0.82
CA GLY A 68 2.38 12.56 -1.30
C GLY A 68 2.48 12.42 -2.82
N ASN A 69 3.49 11.71 -3.29
CA ASN A 69 3.74 11.47 -4.72
C ASN A 69 3.08 10.17 -5.23
N ALA A 70 1.94 9.76 -4.67
CA ALA A 70 1.29 8.52 -5.08
C ALA A 70 0.81 8.59 -6.54
N MET A 71 1.16 7.57 -7.32
CA MET A 71 0.78 7.46 -8.73
C MET A 71 -0.59 6.80 -8.97
N GLY A 72 -1.31 6.43 -7.89
CA GLY A 72 -2.60 5.78 -8.01
C GLY A 72 -2.49 4.32 -8.48
N THR A 73 -1.63 3.54 -7.84
CA THR A 73 -1.51 2.09 -8.05
C THR A 73 -2.19 1.32 -6.90
N ALA A 74 -1.87 0.04 -6.73
CA ALA A 74 -2.42 -0.83 -5.69
C ALA A 74 -2.14 -0.37 -4.25
N ILE A 75 -1.13 0.48 -4.04
CA ILE A 75 -0.73 0.97 -2.72
C ILE A 75 -0.77 2.49 -2.74
N VAL A 76 -1.59 3.08 -1.86
CA VAL A 76 -1.70 4.53 -1.71
C VAL A 76 -1.47 4.92 -0.25
N PRO A 77 -0.47 5.77 0.03
CA PRO A 77 -0.28 6.33 1.36
C PRO A 77 -1.21 7.53 1.58
N ILE A 78 -1.59 7.76 2.85
CA ILE A 78 -2.10 9.04 3.34
C ILE A 78 -1.15 9.50 4.43
N ILE A 79 -0.47 10.62 4.19
CA ILE A 79 0.55 11.17 5.09
C ILE A 79 -0.13 11.85 6.27
N ILE A 80 0.19 11.41 7.47
CA ILE A 80 -0.33 11.96 8.73
C ILE A 80 0.71 12.85 9.40
N GLY A 81 1.99 12.52 9.20
CA GLY A 81 3.12 13.23 9.78
C GLY A 81 3.53 12.70 11.14
N ASP A 82 2.63 12.70 12.10
CA ASP A 82 2.89 12.27 13.48
C ASP A 82 2.58 10.78 13.70
N SER A 83 3.50 10.07 14.39
CA SER A 83 3.41 8.63 14.60
C SER A 83 2.25 8.24 15.53
N LEU A 84 2.02 8.99 16.61
CA LEU A 84 0.95 8.68 17.56
C LEU A 84 -0.42 8.91 16.93
N ARG A 85 -0.57 10.00 16.17
CA ARG A 85 -1.79 10.28 15.40
C ARG A 85 -2.06 9.19 14.36
N ALA A 86 -1.05 8.73 13.65
CA ALA A 86 -1.21 7.66 12.66
C ALA A 86 -1.67 6.35 13.29
N VAL A 87 -1.13 6.00 14.46
CA VAL A 87 -1.54 4.81 15.23
C VAL A 87 -2.98 4.97 15.73
N TRP A 88 -3.33 6.13 16.30
CA TRP A 88 -4.67 6.40 16.77
C TRP A 88 -5.71 6.33 15.65
N ILE A 89 -5.46 6.97 14.50
CA ILE A 89 -6.37 6.93 13.34
C ILE A 89 -6.53 5.49 12.85
N SER A 90 -5.43 4.72 12.78
CA SER A 90 -5.47 3.31 12.39
C SER A 90 -6.37 2.47 13.30
N ALA A 91 -6.31 2.69 14.63
CA ALA A 91 -7.16 2.01 15.58
C ALA A 91 -8.64 2.38 15.38
N GLN A 92 -8.95 3.68 15.20
CA GLN A 92 -10.33 4.13 14.95
C GLN A 92 -10.88 3.59 13.63
N LEU A 93 -10.05 3.50 12.58
CA LEU A 93 -10.43 2.88 11.31
C LEU A 93 -10.74 1.39 11.50
N LEU A 94 -9.96 0.68 12.31
CA LEU A 94 -10.21 -0.72 12.61
C LEU A 94 -11.52 -0.93 13.33
N ASP A 95 -11.83 -0.08 14.32
CA ASP A 95 -13.12 -0.08 15.04
C ASP A 95 -14.30 0.20 14.10
N ALA A 96 -14.08 1.02 13.07
CA ALA A 96 -15.05 1.28 12.00
C ALA A 96 -15.12 0.17 10.93
N GLY A 97 -14.32 -0.90 11.06
CA GLY A 97 -14.30 -2.04 10.14
C GLY A 97 -13.28 -1.95 9.00
N TYR A 98 -12.37 -0.96 9.03
CA TYR A 98 -11.35 -0.78 8.00
C TYR A 98 -9.95 -1.14 8.56
N ASN A 99 -9.35 -2.22 8.06
CA ASN A 99 -8.01 -2.62 8.44
C ASN A 99 -6.94 -1.86 7.64
N VAL A 100 -6.50 -0.72 8.16
CA VAL A 100 -5.48 0.14 7.54
C VAL A 100 -4.32 0.33 8.51
N LEU A 101 -3.16 -0.25 8.18
CA LEU A 101 -2.00 -0.23 9.07
C LEU A 101 -1.19 1.07 8.93
N PRO A 102 -0.70 1.63 10.06
CA PRO A 102 0.19 2.77 10.05
C PRO A 102 1.62 2.34 9.71
N ILE A 103 2.35 3.22 9.08
CA ILE A 103 3.81 3.14 8.91
C ILE A 103 4.40 4.32 9.66
N ILE A 104 5.19 4.03 10.69
CA ILE A 104 5.75 5.01 11.63
C ILE A 104 7.28 4.92 11.68
N ALA A 105 7.92 5.84 12.37
CA ALA A 105 9.36 5.75 12.62
C ALA A 105 9.69 4.45 13.39
N PRO A 106 10.84 3.79 13.13
CA PRO A 106 11.92 4.18 12.21
C PRO A 106 11.75 3.69 10.76
N ALA A 107 10.62 3.03 10.41
CA ALA A 107 10.39 2.53 9.06
C ALA A 107 10.23 3.67 8.02
N VAL A 108 9.85 4.86 8.48
CA VAL A 108 9.85 6.11 7.73
C VAL A 108 10.50 7.19 8.60
N PRO A 109 10.99 8.30 8.00
CA PRO A 109 11.51 9.43 8.79
C PRO A 109 10.44 9.98 9.74
N GLU A 110 10.87 10.57 10.86
CA GLU A 110 9.98 11.32 11.73
C GLU A 110 9.22 12.40 10.95
N ARG A 111 8.00 12.68 11.33
CA ARG A 111 7.05 13.57 10.64
C ARG A 111 6.62 13.08 9.25
N SER A 112 6.90 11.82 8.93
CA SER A 112 6.49 11.17 7.67
C SER A 112 5.61 9.95 7.92
N ALA A 113 5.09 9.79 9.13
CA ALA A 113 4.16 8.72 9.46
C ALA A 113 2.93 8.77 8.55
N ARG A 114 2.44 7.62 8.16
CA ARG A 114 1.36 7.51 7.18
C ARG A 114 0.49 6.31 7.42
N LEU A 115 -0.73 6.37 6.94
CA LEU A 115 -1.57 5.19 6.72
C LEU A 115 -1.25 4.61 5.36
N ARG A 116 -1.23 3.29 5.23
CA ARG A 116 -0.95 2.62 3.96
C ARG A 116 -2.15 1.80 3.53
N PHE A 117 -2.84 2.28 2.52
CA PHE A 117 -3.99 1.61 1.92
C PHE A 117 -3.53 0.62 0.87
N PHE A 118 -4.08 -0.59 0.91
CA PHE A 118 -3.89 -1.63 -0.08
C PHE A 118 -5.19 -1.84 -0.84
N LEU A 119 -5.15 -1.56 -2.13
CA LEU A 119 -6.28 -1.78 -3.03
C LEU A 119 -6.15 -3.13 -3.75
N ASN A 120 -7.27 -3.73 -4.08
CA ASN A 120 -7.34 -4.87 -4.97
C ASN A 120 -8.42 -4.63 -6.04
N ALA A 121 -8.44 -5.48 -7.07
CA ALA A 121 -9.34 -5.31 -8.22
C ALA A 121 -10.81 -5.58 -7.88
N ASP A 122 -11.12 -6.14 -6.71
CA ASP A 122 -12.45 -6.48 -6.28
C ASP A 122 -13.09 -5.42 -5.36
N HIS A 123 -12.31 -4.38 -4.99
CA HIS A 123 -12.85 -3.22 -4.27
C HIS A 123 -13.78 -2.41 -5.16
N THR A 124 -14.80 -1.81 -4.52
CA THR A 124 -15.74 -0.89 -5.20
C THR A 124 -15.38 0.57 -4.93
N GLN A 125 -15.84 1.46 -5.81
CA GLN A 125 -15.69 2.92 -5.57
C GLN A 125 -16.41 3.37 -4.29
N SER A 126 -17.58 2.78 -3.98
CA SER A 126 -18.31 3.07 -2.74
C SER A 126 -17.45 2.75 -1.50
N GLN A 127 -16.80 1.58 -1.46
CA GLN A 127 -15.92 1.23 -0.34
C GLN A 127 -14.74 2.22 -0.20
N ILE A 128 -14.22 2.72 -1.33
CA ILE A 128 -13.17 3.73 -1.34
C ILE A 128 -13.71 5.06 -0.80
N ASP A 129 -14.90 5.48 -1.23
CA ASP A 129 -15.54 6.70 -0.76
C ASP A 129 -15.79 6.67 0.73
N ASP A 130 -16.34 5.56 1.24
CA ASP A 130 -16.67 5.39 2.65
C ASP A 130 -15.42 5.44 3.54
N VAL A 131 -14.36 4.70 3.18
CA VAL A 131 -13.12 4.68 3.96
C VAL A 131 -12.37 6.01 3.90
N LEU A 132 -12.40 6.71 2.77
CA LEU A 132 -11.76 8.03 2.64
C LEU A 132 -12.51 9.09 3.43
N GLN A 133 -13.84 9.08 3.41
CA GLN A 133 -14.64 9.99 4.21
C GLN A 133 -14.37 9.79 5.71
N CYS A 134 -14.41 8.56 6.18
CA CYS A 134 -14.07 8.20 7.56
C CYS A 134 -12.64 8.65 7.92
N THR A 135 -11.68 8.41 7.01
CA THR A 135 -10.28 8.83 7.23
C THR A 135 -10.16 10.36 7.36
N ALA A 136 -10.85 11.13 6.51
CA ALA A 136 -10.80 12.59 6.55
C ALA A 136 -11.35 13.14 7.89
N GLU A 137 -12.46 12.59 8.36
CA GLU A 137 -13.05 12.94 9.65
C GLU A 137 -12.10 12.64 10.81
N LEU A 138 -11.46 11.46 10.81
CA LEU A 138 -10.50 11.06 11.84
C LEU A 138 -9.22 11.91 11.80
N VAL A 139 -8.75 12.28 10.62
CA VAL A 139 -7.61 13.20 10.47
C VAL A 139 -7.94 14.57 11.06
N ALA A 140 -9.14 15.09 10.80
CA ALA A 140 -9.60 16.34 11.39
C ALA A 140 -9.70 16.27 12.92
N GLN A 141 -10.25 15.20 13.47
CA GLN A 141 -10.32 14.96 14.91
C GLN A 141 -8.92 14.84 15.54
N ALA A 142 -8.01 14.09 14.92
CA ALA A 142 -6.65 13.90 15.44
C ALA A 142 -5.85 15.20 15.55
N ARG A 143 -6.17 16.22 14.74
CA ARG A 143 -5.53 17.55 14.84
C ARG A 143 -5.84 18.27 16.15
N SER A 144 -7.01 18.03 16.72
CA SER A 144 -7.46 18.65 17.99
C SER A 144 -7.01 17.88 19.24
N LEU A 145 -6.53 16.65 19.09
CA LEU A 145 -6.09 15.80 20.18
C LEU A 145 -4.64 16.12 20.59
N THR A 146 -4.41 16.15 21.91
CA THR A 146 -3.06 16.19 22.48
C THR A 146 -2.65 14.78 22.86
N PHE A 147 -1.61 14.27 22.22
CA PHE A 147 -1.02 12.98 22.55
C PHE A 147 0.16 13.21 23.48
N SER A 148 0.08 12.75 24.70
CA SER A 148 1.13 12.81 25.73
C SER A 148 1.84 11.46 25.86
#